data_6c499fc1fbe8d9cc6ccddacdc44c777e
#
_entry.id   6c499fc1fbe8d9cc6ccddacdc44c777e
#
_cell.length_a   1.000
_cell.length_b   1.000
_cell.length_c   1.000
_cell.angle_alpha   90.00
_cell.angle_beta   90.00
_cell.angle_gamma   90.00
#
_symmetry.space_group_name_H-M   'P 1'
#
loop_
_entity.id
_entity.type
_entity.pdbx_description
1 polymer ?
#
loop_
_entity_poly.entity_id
_entity_poly.type
_entity_poly.pdbx_seq_one_letter_code
_entity_poly.pdbx_strand_id
1 'polypeptide(L)'
;LALLFYTTNGALNASERYLYSVHMLGHMFLAMLIPLLLVLGAPITLTLRAVPKRHDGSWGAREWILWMVQTPYSKLITHPAFAAVMFVGSLWVFYFTPIARWAAEEHVGHQAMIIHFLISGYLFSLSMIGIDPVPYRFPYPLRIVTLFATMASHAFFGVTVMTGDGLMMADWYGAMGRTWGATPLEDQSTGGGIAWGIGELPTLALALIVAIQWSRSDEREQKRQDRAADRSGDADLHAYNEMLEKQAERDSRI
;
A
#
# COMPACT_ATOMS: atom_id res chain seq x y z
N LEU A 1 -6.95 14.34 -6.36
CA LEU A 1 -7.86 15.16 -5.55
C LEU A 1 -9.30 15.10 -6.05
N ALA A 2 -9.57 15.21 -7.35
CA ALA A 2 -10.94 15.15 -7.89
C ALA A 2 -11.64 13.84 -7.53
N LEU A 3 -10.96 12.70 -7.66
CA LEU A 3 -11.50 11.39 -7.26
C LEU A 3 -11.79 11.32 -5.76
N LEU A 4 -10.91 11.84 -4.91
CA LEU A 4 -11.13 11.92 -3.46
C LEU A 4 -12.39 12.73 -3.15
N PHE A 5 -12.53 13.92 -3.75
CA PHE A 5 -13.71 14.76 -3.57
C PHE A 5 -14.99 14.04 -4.04
N TYR A 6 -14.96 13.40 -5.20
CA TYR A 6 -16.11 12.66 -5.72
C TYR A 6 -16.50 11.47 -4.81
N THR A 7 -15.53 10.76 -4.25
CA THR A 7 -15.78 9.62 -3.35
C THR A 7 -16.36 10.07 -2.01
N THR A 8 -15.88 11.19 -1.46
CA THR A 8 -16.28 11.64 -0.11
C THR A 8 -17.45 12.62 -0.08
N ASN A 9 -17.78 13.28 -1.20
CA ASN A 9 -18.84 14.29 -1.29
C ASN A 9 -19.77 14.11 -2.50
N GLY A 10 -19.51 13.12 -3.35
CA GLY A 10 -20.27 12.90 -4.59
C GLY A 10 -21.40 11.87 -4.42
N ALA A 11 -21.86 11.38 -5.57
CA ALA A 11 -22.94 10.38 -5.63
C ALA A 11 -22.60 9.07 -4.91
N LEU A 12 -21.31 8.67 -4.85
CA LEU A 12 -20.88 7.50 -4.10
C LEU A 12 -21.20 7.66 -2.61
N ASN A 13 -20.78 8.77 -2.00
CA ASN A 13 -21.04 9.04 -0.58
C ASN A 13 -22.55 9.12 -0.24
N ALA A 14 -23.35 9.66 -1.16
CA ALA A 14 -24.80 9.71 -0.97
C ALA A 14 -25.44 8.32 -1.04
N SER A 15 -24.94 7.43 -1.91
CA SER A 15 -25.52 6.10 -2.16
C SER A 15 -25.01 5.01 -1.22
N GLU A 16 -23.79 5.14 -0.67
CA GLU A 16 -23.19 4.15 0.22
C GLU A 16 -23.96 3.91 1.51
N ARG A 17 -24.76 4.89 1.93
CA ARG A 17 -25.68 4.76 3.06
C ARG A 17 -26.80 3.74 2.83
N TYR A 18 -27.17 3.53 1.56
CA TYR A 18 -28.28 2.66 1.16
C TYR A 18 -27.81 1.33 0.59
N LEU A 19 -26.62 1.30 -0.02
CA LEU A 19 -26.07 0.17 -0.76
C LEU A 19 -24.70 -0.22 -0.21
N TYR A 20 -24.60 -1.45 0.30
CA TYR A 20 -23.35 -2.02 0.77
C TYR A 20 -22.32 -2.13 -0.37
N SER A 21 -22.76 -2.49 -1.58
CA SER A 21 -21.92 -2.56 -2.77
C SER A 21 -21.26 -1.22 -3.11
N VAL A 22 -22.00 -0.12 -2.98
CA VAL A 22 -21.47 1.24 -3.21
C VAL A 22 -20.52 1.66 -2.09
N HIS A 23 -20.85 1.33 -0.84
CA HIS A 23 -19.95 1.53 0.30
C HIS A 23 -18.61 0.81 0.07
N MET A 24 -18.65 -0.44 -0.37
CA MET A 24 -17.45 -1.22 -0.66
C MET A 24 -16.65 -0.63 -1.83
N LEU A 25 -17.31 -0.13 -2.87
CA LEU A 25 -16.62 0.59 -3.96
C LEU A 25 -15.91 1.85 -3.48
N GLY A 26 -16.58 2.66 -2.65
CA GLY A 26 -15.98 3.83 -2.00
C GLY A 26 -14.76 3.45 -1.16
N HIS A 27 -14.87 2.35 -0.40
CA HIS A 27 -13.79 1.80 0.40
C HIS A 27 -12.57 1.42 -0.47
N MET A 28 -12.78 0.74 -1.60
CA MET A 28 -11.69 0.38 -2.52
C MET A 28 -10.98 1.61 -3.09
N PHE A 29 -11.73 2.66 -3.39
CA PHE A 29 -11.13 3.92 -3.84
C PHE A 29 -10.33 4.60 -2.73
N LEU A 30 -10.88 4.69 -1.53
CA LEU A 30 -10.23 5.36 -0.40
C LEU A 30 -9.01 4.62 0.13
N ALA A 31 -9.09 3.28 0.22
CA ALA A 31 -8.02 2.49 0.80
C ALA A 31 -6.90 2.14 -0.20
N MET A 32 -7.18 2.12 -1.51
CA MET A 32 -6.23 1.58 -2.49
C MET A 32 -5.95 2.52 -3.66
N LEU A 33 -6.96 2.90 -4.43
CA LEU A 33 -6.74 3.64 -5.68
C LEU A 33 -6.27 5.09 -5.43
N ILE A 34 -6.94 5.82 -4.55
CA ILE A 34 -6.57 7.20 -4.21
C ILE A 34 -5.19 7.28 -3.57
N PRO A 35 -4.86 6.44 -2.55
CA PRO A 35 -3.52 6.34 -1.99
C PRO A 35 -2.43 6.07 -3.01
N LEU A 36 -2.65 5.12 -3.91
CA LEU A 36 -1.71 4.81 -5.00
C LEU A 36 -1.42 6.04 -5.86
N LEU A 37 -2.48 6.74 -6.30
CA LEU A 37 -2.33 7.96 -7.11
C LEU A 37 -1.64 9.09 -6.35
N LEU A 38 -1.91 9.24 -5.05
CA LEU A 38 -1.25 10.24 -4.20
C LEU A 38 0.24 9.95 -4.07
N VAL A 39 0.63 8.69 -3.81
CA VAL A 39 2.04 8.29 -3.68
C VAL A 39 2.79 8.46 -5.00
N LEU A 40 2.16 8.13 -6.14
CA LEU A 40 2.76 8.35 -7.47
C LEU A 40 2.98 9.83 -7.75
N GLY A 41 2.17 10.71 -7.18
CA GLY A 41 2.36 12.17 -7.21
C GLY A 41 3.53 12.67 -6.37
N ALA A 42 4.15 11.82 -5.52
CA ALA A 42 5.29 12.14 -4.67
C ALA A 42 5.14 13.47 -3.89
N PRO A 43 4.08 13.68 -3.10
CA PRO A 43 3.75 14.98 -2.53
C PRO A 43 4.83 15.52 -1.58
N ILE A 44 5.49 14.65 -0.81
CA ILE A 44 6.57 15.05 0.10
C ILE A 44 7.78 15.54 -0.71
N THR A 45 8.18 14.80 -1.74
CA THR A 45 9.29 15.17 -2.63
C THR A 45 9.00 16.47 -3.37
N LEU A 46 7.79 16.65 -3.89
CA LEU A 46 7.39 17.90 -4.56
C LEU A 46 7.43 19.10 -3.60
N THR A 47 6.90 18.93 -2.40
CA THR A 47 6.93 19.98 -1.36
C THR A 47 8.38 20.33 -0.99
N LEU A 48 9.24 19.34 -0.77
CA LEU A 48 10.65 19.54 -0.46
C LEU A 48 11.42 20.23 -1.59
N ARG A 49 11.00 20.09 -2.85
CA ARG A 49 11.58 20.81 -4.00
C ARG A 49 11.06 22.23 -4.14
N ALA A 50 9.78 22.46 -3.79
CA ALA A 50 9.16 23.76 -3.89
C ALA A 50 9.59 24.73 -2.77
N VAL A 51 9.93 24.20 -1.58
CA VAL A 51 10.32 25.01 -0.42
C VAL A 51 11.84 25.19 -0.38
N PRO A 52 12.36 26.43 -0.40
CA PRO A 52 13.81 26.68 -0.34
C PRO A 52 14.40 26.24 1.00
N LYS A 53 15.64 25.75 0.93
CA LYS A 53 16.43 25.45 2.13
C LYS A 53 16.82 26.77 2.82
N ARG A 54 16.70 26.83 4.13
CA ARG A 54 17.21 27.96 4.93
C ARG A 54 18.69 27.80 5.21
N HIS A 55 19.43 28.91 5.12
CA HIS A 55 20.88 28.95 5.35
C HIS A 55 21.27 29.70 6.63
N ASP A 56 20.28 30.26 7.32
CA ASP A 56 20.44 31.07 8.56
C ASP A 56 20.37 30.24 9.85
N GLY A 57 20.28 28.90 9.72
CA GLY A 57 20.13 27.98 10.87
C GLY A 57 18.70 27.96 11.46
N SER A 58 17.77 28.74 10.94
CA SER A 58 16.37 28.71 11.40
C SER A 58 15.59 27.55 10.77
N TRP A 59 14.54 27.11 11.47
CA TRP A 59 13.65 26.06 10.99
C TRP A 59 12.57 26.62 10.06
N GLY A 60 12.57 26.15 8.82
CA GLY A 60 11.51 26.40 7.85
C GLY A 60 10.66 25.15 7.61
N ALA A 61 9.71 25.26 6.70
CA ALA A 61 8.82 24.13 6.36
C ALA A 61 9.58 22.90 5.87
N ARG A 62 10.69 23.08 5.13
CA ARG A 62 11.55 21.99 4.68
C ARG A 62 12.18 21.22 5.84
N GLU A 63 12.73 21.91 6.80
CA GLU A 63 13.40 21.35 7.98
C GLU A 63 12.38 20.61 8.87
N TRP A 64 11.20 21.17 9.04
CA TRP A 64 10.10 20.53 9.76
C TRP A 64 9.63 19.24 9.09
N ILE A 65 9.47 19.22 7.75
CA ILE A 65 9.07 18.01 7.02
C ILE A 65 10.14 16.92 7.17
N LEU A 66 11.43 17.27 6.98
CA LEU A 66 12.53 16.30 7.11
C LEU A 66 12.64 15.77 8.53
N TRP A 67 12.47 16.61 9.55
CA TRP A 67 12.44 16.19 10.94
C TRP A 67 11.28 15.24 11.21
N MET A 68 10.06 15.60 10.76
CA MET A 68 8.87 14.79 10.95
C MET A 68 9.03 13.37 10.34
N VAL A 69 9.59 13.28 9.13
CA VAL A 69 9.86 11.98 8.49
C VAL A 69 10.86 11.12 9.27
N GLN A 70 11.78 11.75 10.02
CA GLN A 70 12.82 11.05 10.76
C GLN A 70 12.44 10.71 12.22
N THR A 71 11.28 11.13 12.69
CA THR A 71 10.82 10.83 14.06
C THR A 71 10.69 9.32 14.30
N PRO A 72 10.86 8.83 15.52
CA PRO A 72 10.63 7.42 15.86
C PRO A 72 9.21 6.95 15.50
N TYR A 73 8.21 7.83 15.67
CA TYR A 73 6.84 7.56 15.29
C TYR A 73 6.70 7.35 13.78
N SER A 74 7.24 8.25 12.96
CA SER A 74 7.22 8.11 11.49
C SER A 74 7.96 6.85 11.04
N LYS A 75 9.08 6.51 11.68
CA LYS A 75 9.81 5.26 11.42
C LYS A 75 8.95 4.03 11.68
N LEU A 76 8.14 4.04 12.73
CA LEU A 76 7.23 2.93 13.04
C LEU A 76 6.10 2.83 12.02
N ILE A 77 5.35 3.91 11.79
CA ILE A 77 4.16 3.87 10.94
C ILE A 77 4.48 3.67 9.45
N THR A 78 5.65 4.10 8.99
CA THR A 78 6.13 3.87 7.61
C THR A 78 6.94 2.59 7.45
N HIS A 79 7.13 1.82 8.54
CA HIS A 79 7.78 0.52 8.45
C HIS A 79 6.92 -0.44 7.61
N PRO A 80 7.44 -1.08 6.56
CA PRO A 80 6.62 -1.84 5.61
C PRO A 80 5.78 -2.95 6.25
N ALA A 81 6.34 -3.67 7.25
CA ALA A 81 5.57 -4.70 7.96
C ALA A 81 4.43 -4.09 8.79
N PHE A 82 4.67 -2.97 9.48
CA PHE A 82 3.63 -2.29 10.26
C PHE A 82 2.52 -1.76 9.32
N ALA A 83 2.90 -1.10 8.23
CA ALA A 83 1.96 -0.58 7.25
C ALA A 83 1.10 -1.69 6.61
N ALA A 84 1.70 -2.85 6.29
CA ALA A 84 0.97 -4.01 5.76
C ALA A 84 -0.01 -4.61 6.77
N VAL A 85 0.44 -4.83 8.02
CA VAL A 85 -0.41 -5.35 9.11
C VAL A 85 -1.55 -4.38 9.43
N MET A 86 -1.26 -3.07 9.47
CA MET A 86 -2.27 -2.05 9.71
C MET A 86 -3.29 -1.98 8.56
N PHE A 87 -2.83 -2.04 7.32
CA PHE A 87 -3.69 -2.01 6.13
C PHE A 87 -4.65 -3.20 6.09
N VAL A 88 -4.12 -4.43 6.21
CA VAL A 88 -4.94 -5.66 6.17
C VAL A 88 -5.71 -5.86 7.48
N GLY A 89 -5.04 -5.72 8.63
CA GLY A 89 -5.64 -5.98 9.94
C GLY A 89 -6.78 -5.03 10.26
N SER A 90 -6.65 -3.75 9.88
CA SER A 90 -7.73 -2.78 10.10
C SER A 90 -8.98 -3.11 9.31
N LEU A 91 -8.86 -3.66 8.10
CA LEU A 91 -9.99 -4.12 7.29
C LEU A 91 -10.79 -5.20 8.03
N TRP A 92 -10.10 -6.25 8.50
CA TRP A 92 -10.74 -7.34 9.25
C TRP A 92 -11.33 -6.85 10.57
N VAL A 93 -10.57 -6.08 11.35
CA VAL A 93 -11.07 -5.53 12.62
C VAL A 93 -12.26 -4.61 12.39
N PHE A 94 -12.21 -3.75 11.39
CA PHE A 94 -13.31 -2.83 11.10
C PHE A 94 -14.62 -3.58 10.79
N TYR A 95 -14.61 -4.50 9.83
CA TYR A 95 -15.83 -5.13 9.35
C TYR A 95 -16.38 -6.25 10.25
N PHE A 96 -15.53 -6.90 11.05
CA PHE A 96 -15.94 -8.00 11.92
C PHE A 96 -16.09 -7.59 13.41
N THR A 97 -16.13 -6.29 13.68
CA THR A 97 -16.38 -5.75 15.02
C THR A 97 -17.49 -4.67 14.96
N PRO A 98 -17.99 -4.19 16.12
CA PRO A 98 -18.98 -3.11 16.15
C PRO A 98 -18.52 -1.77 15.55
N ILE A 99 -17.25 -1.63 15.16
CA ILE A 99 -16.70 -0.39 14.60
C ILE A 99 -17.40 -0.01 13.28
N ALA A 100 -17.67 -0.99 12.41
CA ALA A 100 -18.38 -0.73 11.15
C ALA A 100 -19.79 -0.16 11.39
N ARG A 101 -20.49 -0.70 12.38
CA ARG A 101 -21.81 -0.19 12.79
C ARG A 101 -21.71 1.25 13.29
N TRP A 102 -20.79 1.51 14.20
CA TRP A 102 -20.56 2.89 14.71
C TRP A 102 -20.25 3.87 13.57
N ALA A 103 -19.44 3.46 12.60
CA ALA A 103 -19.12 4.29 11.43
C ALA A 103 -20.33 4.50 10.50
N ALA A 104 -21.29 3.56 10.45
CA ALA A 104 -22.50 3.72 9.66
C ALA A 104 -23.52 4.65 10.35
N GLU A 105 -23.67 4.55 11.66
CA GLU A 105 -24.66 5.28 12.45
C GLU A 105 -24.23 6.71 12.80
N GLU A 106 -22.92 6.92 13.06
CA GLU A 106 -22.41 8.18 13.59
C GLU A 106 -21.55 8.94 12.57
N HIS A 107 -21.85 10.23 12.39
CA HIS A 107 -21.09 11.08 11.46
C HIS A 107 -19.58 11.13 11.78
N VAL A 108 -19.22 11.22 13.05
CA VAL A 108 -17.82 11.20 13.50
C VAL A 108 -17.16 9.87 13.18
N GLY A 109 -17.87 8.75 13.38
CA GLY A 109 -17.41 7.42 13.03
C GLY A 109 -17.14 7.26 11.55
N HIS A 110 -18.03 7.78 10.71
CA HIS A 110 -17.89 7.77 9.26
C HIS A 110 -16.66 8.57 8.79
N GLN A 111 -16.45 9.77 9.30
CA GLN A 111 -15.26 10.57 8.97
C GLN A 111 -13.96 9.91 9.46
N ALA A 112 -13.98 9.33 10.66
CA ALA A 112 -12.83 8.59 11.20
C ALA A 112 -12.47 7.38 10.30
N MET A 113 -13.47 6.65 9.80
CA MET A 113 -13.31 5.56 8.84
C MET A 113 -12.62 6.04 7.56
N ILE A 114 -13.14 7.09 6.92
CA ILE A 114 -12.58 7.67 5.69
C ILE A 114 -11.11 8.03 5.88
N ILE A 115 -10.80 8.76 6.95
CA ILE A 115 -9.44 9.21 7.27
C ILE A 115 -8.52 8.00 7.52
N HIS A 116 -9.00 7.04 8.31
CA HIS A 116 -8.22 5.85 8.67
C HIS A 116 -7.83 5.03 7.43
N PHE A 117 -8.79 4.70 6.57
CA PHE A 117 -8.51 3.89 5.38
C PHE A 117 -7.67 4.64 4.34
N LEU A 118 -7.87 5.94 4.19
CA LEU A 118 -7.03 6.77 3.34
C LEU A 118 -5.56 6.79 3.82
N ILE A 119 -5.35 6.99 5.13
CA ILE A 119 -4.01 7.03 5.73
C ILE A 119 -3.35 5.65 5.68
N SER A 120 -4.07 4.59 6.08
CA SER A 120 -3.52 3.22 6.07
C SER A 120 -3.11 2.77 4.67
N GLY A 121 -3.94 3.03 3.67
CA GLY A 121 -3.62 2.77 2.26
C GLY A 121 -2.46 3.62 1.74
N TYR A 122 -2.39 4.89 2.14
CA TYR A 122 -1.27 5.77 1.77
C TYR A 122 0.05 5.29 2.36
N LEU A 123 0.09 4.94 3.65
CA LEU A 123 1.29 4.41 4.31
C LEU A 123 1.73 3.08 3.70
N PHE A 124 0.78 2.19 3.39
CA PHE A 124 1.07 0.94 2.71
C PHE A 124 1.67 1.18 1.32
N SER A 125 1.00 1.95 0.46
CA SER A 125 1.49 2.26 -0.88
C SER A 125 2.84 2.98 -0.86
N LEU A 126 3.02 3.93 0.07
CA LEU A 126 4.27 4.66 0.28
C LEU A 126 5.42 3.71 0.64
N SER A 127 5.18 2.76 1.55
CA SER A 127 6.19 1.80 2.00
C SER A 127 6.59 0.81 0.90
N MET A 128 5.65 0.46 -0.01
CA MET A 128 5.91 -0.44 -1.13
C MET A 128 6.64 0.26 -2.29
N ILE A 129 6.21 1.44 -2.70
CA ILE A 129 6.81 2.16 -3.85
C ILE A 129 8.10 2.89 -3.44
N GLY A 130 8.06 3.63 -2.32
CA GLY A 130 9.22 4.36 -1.79
C GLY A 130 9.73 5.50 -2.70
N ILE A 131 8.85 6.22 -3.42
CA ILE A 131 9.25 7.39 -4.21
C ILE A 131 9.60 8.55 -3.28
N ASP A 132 8.75 8.81 -2.29
CA ASP A 132 9.00 9.79 -1.25
C ASP A 132 10.03 9.27 -0.22
N PRO A 133 10.69 10.16 0.52
CA PRO A 133 11.66 9.75 1.54
C PRO A 133 10.97 8.95 2.66
N VAL A 134 11.39 7.70 2.80
CA VAL A 134 10.97 6.79 3.88
C VAL A 134 12.18 6.27 4.62
N PRO A 135 12.11 6.15 5.97
CA PRO A 135 13.25 5.72 6.78
C PRO A 135 13.68 4.28 6.50
N TYR A 136 12.73 3.40 6.18
CA TYR A 136 12.97 1.98 5.94
C TYR A 136 12.41 1.55 4.58
N ARG A 137 13.16 0.68 3.90
CA ARG A 137 12.72 0.06 2.66
C ARG A 137 13.01 -1.43 2.71
N PHE A 138 12.01 -2.24 2.40
CA PHE A 138 12.25 -3.65 2.16
C PHE A 138 13.02 -3.87 0.86
N PRO A 139 13.85 -4.92 0.76
CA PRO A 139 14.36 -5.38 -0.53
C PRO A 139 13.21 -5.75 -1.46
N TYR A 140 13.41 -5.63 -2.77
CA TYR A 140 12.35 -5.84 -3.75
C TYR A 140 11.63 -7.20 -3.62
N PRO A 141 12.31 -8.34 -3.43
CA PRO A 141 11.64 -9.62 -3.25
C PRO A 141 10.65 -9.59 -2.07
N LEU A 142 11.05 -9.00 -0.94
CA LEU A 142 10.19 -8.93 0.24
C LEU A 142 8.98 -8.02 0.03
N ARG A 143 9.12 -6.94 -0.76
CA ARG A 143 7.95 -6.12 -1.15
C ARG A 143 6.97 -6.92 -1.99
N ILE A 144 7.44 -7.69 -2.96
CA ILE A 144 6.60 -8.54 -3.80
C ILE A 144 5.86 -9.57 -2.95
N VAL A 145 6.57 -10.27 -2.04
CA VAL A 145 5.94 -11.22 -1.11
C VAL A 145 4.89 -10.55 -0.23
N THR A 146 5.19 -9.35 0.29
CA THR A 146 4.23 -8.59 1.11
C THR A 146 3.00 -8.20 0.30
N LEU A 147 3.15 -7.76 -0.96
CA LEU A 147 2.04 -7.44 -1.85
C LEU A 147 1.17 -8.66 -2.14
N PHE A 148 1.76 -9.82 -2.43
CA PHE A 148 0.99 -11.05 -2.63
C PHE A 148 0.26 -11.50 -1.35
N ALA A 149 0.89 -11.39 -0.18
CA ALA A 149 0.25 -11.72 1.09
C ALA A 149 -0.94 -10.80 1.40
N THR A 150 -0.80 -9.49 1.16
CA THR A 150 -1.88 -8.52 1.34
C THR A 150 -2.99 -8.73 0.32
N MET A 151 -2.67 -9.02 -0.94
CA MET A 151 -3.63 -9.35 -1.99
C MET A 151 -4.44 -10.61 -1.63
N ALA A 152 -3.77 -11.68 -1.22
CA ALA A 152 -4.45 -12.91 -0.79
C ALA A 152 -5.38 -12.65 0.40
N SER A 153 -4.94 -11.92 1.42
CA SER A 153 -5.79 -11.58 2.59
C SER A 153 -7.00 -10.73 2.18
N HIS A 154 -6.81 -9.79 1.27
CA HIS A 154 -7.90 -8.95 0.75
C HIS A 154 -8.90 -9.77 -0.08
N ALA A 155 -8.40 -10.69 -0.91
CA ALA A 155 -9.24 -11.62 -1.66
C ALA A 155 -10.07 -12.51 -0.74
N PHE A 156 -9.45 -13.07 0.31
CA PHE A 156 -10.18 -13.84 1.34
C PHE A 156 -11.27 -13.02 2.04
N PHE A 157 -10.99 -11.76 2.35
CA PHE A 157 -11.98 -10.86 2.91
C PHE A 157 -13.17 -10.70 1.94
N GLY A 158 -12.92 -10.37 0.67
CA GLY A 158 -13.98 -10.19 -0.33
C GLY A 158 -14.82 -11.45 -0.52
N VAL A 159 -14.18 -12.62 -0.60
CA VAL A 159 -14.87 -13.92 -0.71
C VAL A 159 -15.70 -14.20 0.55
N THR A 160 -15.19 -13.94 1.75
CA THR A 160 -15.91 -14.13 3.00
C THR A 160 -17.19 -13.28 3.06
N VAL A 161 -17.10 -12.01 2.62
CA VAL A 161 -18.26 -11.12 2.54
C VAL A 161 -19.26 -11.60 1.47
N MET A 162 -18.75 -12.02 0.30
CA MET A 162 -19.55 -12.44 -0.84
C MET A 162 -20.34 -13.73 -0.57
N THR A 163 -19.75 -14.68 0.14
CA THR A 163 -20.35 -16.00 0.39
C THR A 163 -21.01 -16.14 1.75
N GLY A 164 -20.99 -15.09 2.57
CA GLY A 164 -21.59 -15.12 3.90
C GLY A 164 -23.12 -15.22 3.84
N ASP A 165 -23.69 -16.15 4.59
CA ASP A 165 -25.14 -16.34 4.71
C ASP A 165 -25.80 -15.30 5.63
N GLY A 166 -25.01 -14.59 6.43
CA GLY A 166 -25.46 -13.54 7.35
C GLY A 166 -25.26 -12.13 6.78
N LEU A 167 -26.24 -11.27 6.96
CA LEU A 167 -26.14 -9.87 6.57
C LEU A 167 -25.23 -9.11 7.53
N MET A 168 -24.13 -8.58 7.03
CA MET A 168 -23.25 -7.66 7.76
C MET A 168 -23.99 -6.35 8.01
N MET A 169 -23.86 -5.80 9.21
CA MET A 169 -24.58 -4.59 9.60
C MET A 169 -26.11 -4.72 9.35
N ALA A 170 -26.71 -5.85 9.77
CA ALA A 170 -28.13 -6.15 9.58
C ALA A 170 -29.03 -5.04 10.14
N ASP A 171 -28.67 -4.46 11.27
CA ASP A 171 -29.38 -3.34 11.92
C ASP A 171 -29.34 -2.05 11.09
N TRP A 172 -28.40 -1.93 10.15
CA TRP A 172 -28.32 -0.79 9.24
C TRP A 172 -28.95 -1.12 7.88
N TYR A 173 -28.30 -1.94 7.07
CA TYR A 173 -28.79 -2.24 5.70
C TYR A 173 -30.06 -3.09 5.68
N GLY A 174 -30.24 -3.99 6.64
CA GLY A 174 -31.45 -4.83 6.76
C GLY A 174 -32.64 -4.06 7.27
N ALA A 175 -32.46 -3.14 8.23
CA ALA A 175 -33.52 -2.39 8.86
C ALA A 175 -34.09 -1.23 8.02
N MET A 176 -33.39 -0.82 6.94
CA MET A 176 -33.83 0.30 6.09
C MET A 176 -35.14 0.07 5.35
N GLY A 177 -35.58 -1.16 5.19
CA GLY A 177 -36.83 -1.47 4.48
C GLY A 177 -36.84 -1.05 3.01
N ARG A 178 -35.67 -1.05 2.36
CA ARG A 178 -35.50 -0.68 0.95
C ARG A 178 -36.32 -1.62 0.05
N THR A 179 -37.17 -1.05 -0.78
CA THR A 179 -38.07 -1.80 -1.69
C THR A 179 -37.65 -1.81 -3.14
N TRP A 180 -36.49 -1.23 -3.44
CA TRP A 180 -35.92 -1.10 -4.79
C TRP A 180 -34.51 -1.74 -4.88
N GLY A 181 -34.17 -2.20 -6.08
CA GLY A 181 -32.87 -2.84 -6.36
C GLY A 181 -32.76 -4.26 -5.79
N ALA A 182 -31.53 -4.75 -5.66
CA ALA A 182 -31.23 -6.06 -5.09
C ALA A 182 -31.57 -6.14 -3.60
N THR A 183 -31.83 -7.32 -3.08
CA THR A 183 -31.99 -7.53 -1.63
C THR A 183 -30.73 -7.14 -0.88
N PRO A 184 -30.78 -6.82 0.42
CA PRO A 184 -29.59 -6.47 1.20
C PRO A 184 -28.48 -7.53 1.13
N LEU A 185 -28.82 -8.81 1.12
CA LEU A 185 -27.85 -9.91 1.04
C LEU A 185 -27.23 -10.05 -0.37
N GLU A 186 -28.01 -9.89 -1.43
CA GLU A 186 -27.51 -9.86 -2.80
C GLU A 186 -26.59 -8.65 -3.04
N ASP A 187 -26.96 -7.50 -2.48
CA ASP A 187 -26.14 -6.28 -2.54
C ASP A 187 -24.84 -6.43 -1.75
N GLN A 188 -24.87 -7.10 -0.60
CA GLN A 188 -23.66 -7.48 0.15
C GLN A 188 -22.77 -8.43 -0.66
N SER A 189 -23.34 -9.45 -1.29
CA SER A 189 -22.60 -10.36 -2.15
C SER A 189 -21.92 -9.62 -3.31
N THR A 190 -22.63 -8.66 -3.92
CA THR A 190 -22.07 -7.76 -4.94
C THR A 190 -20.91 -6.93 -4.37
N GLY A 191 -21.07 -6.39 -3.15
CA GLY A 191 -20.02 -5.64 -2.45
C GLY A 191 -18.77 -6.48 -2.17
N GLY A 192 -18.97 -7.74 -1.76
CA GLY A 192 -17.85 -8.71 -1.60
C GLY A 192 -17.11 -8.96 -2.92
N GLY A 193 -17.86 -9.13 -4.02
CA GLY A 193 -17.31 -9.25 -5.36
C GLY A 193 -16.53 -8.01 -5.82
N ILE A 194 -17.01 -6.81 -5.49
CA ILE A 194 -16.29 -5.54 -5.73
C ILE A 194 -15.00 -5.49 -4.91
N ALA A 195 -15.05 -5.85 -3.64
CA ALA A 195 -13.86 -5.89 -2.79
C ALA A 195 -12.82 -6.84 -3.38
N TRP A 196 -13.22 -8.04 -3.78
CA TRP A 196 -12.32 -9.00 -4.40
C TRP A 196 -11.82 -8.53 -5.77
N GLY A 197 -12.69 -8.27 -6.74
CA GLY A 197 -12.29 -8.03 -8.13
C GLY A 197 -11.66 -6.65 -8.35
N ILE A 198 -12.34 -5.57 -7.90
CA ILE A 198 -11.87 -4.19 -8.11
C ILE A 198 -10.74 -3.85 -7.16
N GLY A 199 -10.78 -4.37 -5.92
CA GLY A 199 -9.74 -4.11 -4.92
C GLY A 199 -8.37 -4.68 -5.31
N GLU A 200 -8.29 -5.74 -6.10
CA GLU A 200 -7.02 -6.31 -6.54
C GLU A 200 -6.29 -5.49 -7.60
N LEU A 201 -7.00 -4.70 -8.42
CA LEU A 201 -6.39 -3.93 -9.51
C LEU A 201 -5.32 -2.94 -9.04
N PRO A 202 -5.53 -2.11 -8.00
CA PRO A 202 -4.49 -1.23 -7.49
C PRO A 202 -3.30 -1.98 -6.89
N THR A 203 -3.52 -3.13 -6.23
CA THR A 203 -2.44 -3.95 -5.67
C THR A 203 -1.61 -4.59 -6.77
N LEU A 204 -2.24 -5.06 -7.85
CA LEU A 204 -1.55 -5.56 -9.03
C LEU A 204 -0.72 -4.45 -9.70
N ALA A 205 -1.26 -3.24 -9.80
CA ALA A 205 -0.52 -2.09 -10.30
C ALA A 205 0.70 -1.77 -9.42
N LEU A 206 0.55 -1.83 -8.08
CA LEU A 206 1.66 -1.71 -7.14
C LEU A 206 2.73 -2.78 -7.39
N ALA A 207 2.34 -4.05 -7.54
CA ALA A 207 3.25 -5.16 -7.79
C ALA A 207 4.03 -4.96 -9.10
N LEU A 208 3.35 -4.51 -10.16
CA LEU A 208 3.98 -4.19 -11.45
C LEU A 208 4.99 -3.04 -11.32
N ILE A 209 4.64 -1.96 -10.60
CA ILE A 209 5.54 -0.84 -10.35
C ILE A 209 6.79 -1.32 -9.60
N VAL A 210 6.63 -2.12 -8.56
CA VAL A 210 7.75 -2.67 -7.77
C VAL A 210 8.62 -3.60 -8.63
N ALA A 211 8.04 -4.44 -9.48
CA ALA A 211 8.76 -5.32 -10.40
C ALA A 211 9.59 -4.52 -11.41
N ILE A 212 9.01 -3.45 -11.99
CA ILE A 212 9.75 -2.55 -12.89
C ILE A 212 10.88 -1.82 -12.16
N GLN A 213 10.65 -1.38 -10.92
CA GLN A 213 11.70 -0.76 -10.11
C GLN A 213 12.84 -1.75 -9.82
N TRP A 214 12.50 -3.00 -9.54
CA TRP A 214 13.47 -4.06 -9.30
C TRP A 214 14.33 -4.32 -10.53
N SER A 215 13.71 -4.61 -11.69
CA SER A 215 14.43 -4.81 -12.95
C SER A 215 15.40 -3.65 -13.26
N ARG A 216 14.91 -2.40 -13.13
CA ARG A 216 15.78 -1.23 -13.34
C ARG A 216 16.90 -1.07 -12.30
N SER A 217 16.70 -1.60 -11.09
CA SER A 217 17.73 -1.60 -10.05
C SER A 217 18.83 -2.60 -10.38
N ASP A 218 18.45 -3.80 -10.80
CA ASP A 218 19.37 -4.87 -11.19
C ASP A 218 20.21 -4.47 -12.41
N GLU A 219 19.58 -3.90 -13.45
CA GLU A 219 20.32 -3.37 -14.60
C GLU A 219 21.35 -2.30 -14.23
N ARG A 220 21.00 -1.42 -13.28
CA ARG A 220 21.94 -0.40 -12.79
C ARG A 220 23.09 -1.01 -12.01
N GLU A 221 22.82 -2.02 -11.21
CA GLU A 221 23.84 -2.71 -10.44
C GLU A 221 24.80 -3.49 -11.37
N GLN A 222 24.25 -4.23 -12.35
CA GLN A 222 25.07 -4.89 -13.38
C GLN A 222 26.00 -3.91 -14.08
N LYS A 223 25.47 -2.77 -14.59
CA LYS A 223 26.29 -1.74 -15.23
C LYS A 223 27.35 -1.12 -14.31
N ARG A 224 27.13 -1.11 -13.00
CA ARG A 224 28.14 -0.66 -12.02
C ARG A 224 29.24 -1.69 -11.85
N GLN A 225 28.86 -2.98 -11.76
CA GLN A 225 29.80 -4.09 -11.63
C GLN A 225 30.66 -4.22 -12.89
N ASP A 226 30.06 -4.18 -14.09
CA ASP A 226 30.79 -4.19 -15.36
C ASP A 226 31.84 -3.07 -15.43
N ARG A 227 31.45 -1.82 -15.10
CA ARG A 227 32.36 -0.69 -15.07
C ARG A 227 33.44 -0.81 -13.98
N ALA A 228 33.18 -1.54 -12.90
CA ALA A 228 34.20 -1.80 -11.87
C ALA A 228 35.18 -2.86 -12.36
N ALA A 229 34.70 -3.94 -12.99
CA ALA A 229 35.50 -4.97 -13.61
C ALA A 229 36.41 -4.39 -14.69
N ASP A 230 35.86 -3.60 -15.63
CA ASP A 230 36.66 -2.91 -16.69
C ASP A 230 37.77 -2.04 -16.10
N ARG A 231 37.50 -1.32 -14.99
CA ARG A 231 38.52 -0.45 -14.36
C ARG A 231 39.60 -1.21 -13.61
N SER A 232 39.28 -2.37 -13.05
CA SER A 232 40.21 -3.23 -12.32
C SER A 232 40.95 -4.22 -13.21
N GLY A 233 40.61 -4.28 -14.52
CA GLY A 233 41.14 -5.28 -15.44
C GLY A 233 40.81 -6.70 -14.99
N ASP A 234 39.56 -6.88 -14.51
CA ASP A 234 39.06 -8.16 -13.98
C ASP A 234 39.89 -8.76 -12.84
N ALA A 235 40.48 -7.91 -11.99
CA ALA A 235 41.34 -8.34 -10.90
C ALA A 235 40.71 -9.40 -9.98
N ASP A 236 39.44 -9.30 -9.72
CA ASP A 236 38.71 -10.29 -8.90
C ASP A 236 38.60 -11.66 -9.59
N LEU A 237 38.42 -11.68 -10.93
CA LEU A 237 38.40 -12.90 -11.74
C LEU A 237 39.76 -13.55 -11.77
N HIS A 238 40.83 -12.74 -11.94
CA HIS A 238 42.22 -13.24 -11.91
C HIS A 238 42.55 -13.85 -10.54
N ALA A 239 42.18 -13.18 -9.43
CA ALA A 239 42.41 -13.69 -8.08
C ALA A 239 41.62 -15.00 -7.82
N TYR A 240 40.42 -15.09 -8.33
CA TYR A 240 39.61 -16.32 -8.23
C TYR A 240 40.23 -17.47 -9.03
N ASN A 241 40.68 -17.24 -10.26
CA ASN A 241 41.31 -18.26 -11.07
C ASN A 241 42.63 -18.75 -10.44
N GLU A 242 43.46 -17.86 -9.90
CA GLU A 242 44.65 -18.25 -9.14
C GLU A 242 44.34 -19.10 -7.92
N MET A 243 43.24 -18.82 -7.23
CA MET A 243 42.77 -19.62 -6.10
C MET A 243 42.37 -21.03 -6.54
N LEU A 244 41.66 -21.16 -7.67
CA LEU A 244 41.29 -22.46 -8.25
C LEU A 244 42.50 -23.26 -8.70
N GLU A 245 43.47 -22.63 -9.34
CA GLU A 245 44.74 -23.28 -9.75
C GLU A 245 45.48 -23.85 -8.53
N LYS A 246 45.61 -23.05 -7.47
CA LYS A 246 46.27 -23.51 -6.21
C LYS A 246 45.46 -24.65 -5.55
N GLN A 247 44.17 -24.66 -5.66
CA GLN A 247 43.32 -25.76 -5.15
C GLN A 247 43.53 -27.03 -5.97
N ALA A 248 43.49 -26.95 -7.29
CA ALA A 248 43.73 -28.05 -8.20
C ALA A 248 45.11 -28.67 -8.00
N GLU A 249 46.16 -27.85 -7.80
CA GLU A 249 47.49 -28.34 -7.47
C GLU A 249 47.58 -29.10 -6.13
N ARG A 250 46.81 -28.69 -5.11
CA ARG A 250 46.74 -29.40 -3.83
C ARG A 250 46.05 -30.75 -4.00
N ASP A 251 44.95 -30.80 -4.73
CA ASP A 251 44.13 -31.98 -4.94
C ASP A 251 44.90 -33.04 -5.78
N SER A 252 45.78 -32.57 -6.70
CA SER A 252 46.63 -33.46 -7.51
C SER A 252 47.82 -34.09 -6.74
N ARG A 253 48.12 -33.61 -5.54
CA ARG A 253 49.20 -34.12 -4.67
C ARG A 253 48.76 -35.15 -3.64
N ILE A 254 47.44 -35.41 -3.57
CA ILE A 254 46.80 -36.43 -2.70
C ILE A 254 46.56 -37.69 -3.50
#